data_d9707e27b2d285c9bbd9e7b289b32f0b
#
_entry.id   d9707e27b2d285c9bbd9e7b289b32f0b
#
_cell.length_a   1.000
_cell.length_b   1.000
_cell.length_c   1.000
_cell.angle_alpha   90.00
_cell.angle_beta   90.00
_cell.angle_gamma   90.00
#
_symmetry.space_group_name_H-M   'P 1'
#
loop_
_entity.id
_entity.type
_entity.pdbx_description
1 polymer ?
#
loop_
_entity_poly.entity_id
_entity_poly.type
_entity_poly.pdbx_seq_one_letter_code
_entity_poly.pdbx_strand_id
1 'polypeptide(L)'
;MEMLDLIEQYKKRLENNQNDYTCLLFALQIPSICSRIEFPQTSENTGRCEEGKLYKSNGNPWDANMYKTWLIEHNVSFVDIYTSSMGLNVFCKAVYDLRCQVTHEGVLMTNESHFYFTNSDNAMCYGAIVFLPMKRLCEDMFDAAMIVLFDKHEKLNITPFKDMFLPDDTYSKIRNDTEKTYKSFWNDYSEDDNMLNCIYDHIIFDKPDMKLKIDEFFKNQSSGTFEIWDFGLKFGYIMDTKQRFIKRRYDESKSTLSRNLKTESDVLCLSKTEYERMMQVHKELEEFSKSNPFDITKYSERN
;
A
#
# COMPACT_ATOMS: atom_id res chain seq x y z
N MET A 1 -22.50 23.42 -0.63
CA MET A 1 -21.90 22.79 -1.82
C MET A 1 -21.80 21.32 -1.49
N GLU A 2 -22.33 20.48 -2.34
CA GLU A 2 -22.27 19.05 -2.17
C GLU A 2 -20.85 18.54 -2.39
N MET A 3 -20.48 17.44 -1.76
CA MET A 3 -19.12 16.90 -1.89
C MET A 3 -18.83 16.47 -3.34
N LEU A 4 -19.85 15.97 -4.05
CA LEU A 4 -19.71 15.65 -5.47
C LEU A 4 -19.35 16.88 -6.32
N ASP A 5 -20.06 18.01 -6.13
CA ASP A 5 -19.74 19.26 -6.82
C ASP A 5 -18.32 19.73 -6.50
N LEU A 6 -17.91 19.55 -5.25
CA LEU A 6 -16.59 19.94 -4.79
C LEU A 6 -15.50 19.06 -5.42
N ILE A 7 -15.71 17.75 -5.47
CA ILE A 7 -14.80 16.80 -6.14
C ILE A 7 -14.63 17.18 -7.62
N GLU A 8 -15.73 17.46 -8.33
CA GLU A 8 -15.65 17.88 -9.74
C GLU A 8 -14.87 19.18 -9.91
N GLN A 9 -15.04 20.14 -9.00
CA GLN A 9 -14.27 21.39 -9.04
C GLN A 9 -12.77 21.12 -8.80
N TYR A 10 -12.41 20.25 -7.85
CA TYR A 10 -11.02 19.90 -7.60
C TYR A 10 -10.41 19.10 -8.75
N LYS A 11 -11.15 18.21 -9.41
CA LYS A 11 -10.67 17.54 -10.62
C LYS A 11 -10.33 18.54 -11.72
N LYS A 12 -11.21 19.50 -12.00
CA LYS A 12 -10.94 20.60 -12.96
C LYS A 12 -9.73 21.46 -12.56
N ARG A 13 -9.51 21.66 -11.25
CA ARG A 13 -8.33 22.39 -10.76
C ARG A 13 -7.04 21.61 -11.03
N LEU A 14 -7.05 20.27 -10.82
CA LEU A 14 -5.91 19.41 -11.12
C LEU A 14 -5.57 19.37 -12.61
N GLU A 15 -6.56 19.42 -13.49
CA GLU A 15 -6.34 19.54 -14.94
C GLU A 15 -5.56 20.81 -15.30
N ASN A 16 -5.88 21.93 -14.64
CA ASN A 16 -5.25 23.22 -14.88
C ASN A 16 -3.94 23.43 -14.13
N ASN A 17 -3.79 22.81 -12.96
CA ASN A 17 -2.61 22.89 -12.11
C ASN A 17 -2.38 21.55 -11.39
N GLN A 18 -1.54 20.72 -11.98
CA GLN A 18 -1.21 19.39 -11.45
C GLN A 18 -0.61 19.42 -10.04
N ASN A 19 -0.14 20.58 -9.61
CA ASN A 19 0.54 20.84 -8.35
C ASN A 19 -0.36 21.56 -7.34
N ASP A 20 -1.69 21.47 -7.51
CA ASP A 20 -2.62 22.07 -6.55
C ASP A 20 -2.75 21.24 -5.29
N TYR A 21 -1.92 21.56 -4.31
CA TYR A 21 -1.95 20.88 -3.01
C TYR A 21 -3.24 21.13 -2.21
N THR A 22 -4.09 22.09 -2.59
CA THR A 22 -5.44 22.14 -2.02
C THR A 22 -6.24 20.91 -2.44
N CYS A 23 -5.99 20.41 -3.65
CA CYS A 23 -6.56 19.15 -4.10
C CYS A 23 -6.04 17.97 -3.28
N LEU A 24 -4.74 17.93 -3.00
CA LEU A 24 -4.15 16.87 -2.18
C LEU A 24 -4.79 16.79 -0.80
N LEU A 25 -4.95 17.93 -0.13
CA LEU A 25 -5.51 17.89 1.23
C LEU A 25 -6.95 17.46 1.27
N PHE A 26 -7.71 17.88 0.30
CA PHE A 26 -9.07 17.41 0.16
C PHE A 26 -9.06 15.90 -0.11
N ALA A 27 -8.23 15.44 -1.04
CA ALA A 27 -8.08 14.02 -1.36
C ALA A 27 -7.70 13.20 -0.11
N LEU A 28 -6.75 13.65 0.69
CA LEU A 28 -6.32 12.95 1.92
C LEU A 28 -7.41 12.83 2.99
N GLN A 29 -8.48 13.63 2.94
CA GLN A 29 -9.61 13.47 3.88
C GLN A 29 -10.65 12.44 3.38
N ILE A 30 -10.69 12.20 2.08
CA ILE A 30 -11.71 11.35 1.44
C ILE A 30 -11.79 9.94 2.03
N PRO A 31 -10.68 9.18 2.20
CA PRO A 31 -10.77 7.85 2.76
C PRO A 31 -11.36 7.82 4.18
N SER A 32 -11.07 8.85 5.00
CA SER A 32 -11.66 8.94 6.35
C SER A 32 -13.16 9.17 6.36
N ILE A 33 -13.67 9.80 5.32
CA ILE A 33 -15.08 10.14 5.17
C ILE A 33 -15.83 8.97 4.51
N CYS A 34 -15.36 8.56 3.33
CA CYS A 34 -16.04 7.54 2.53
C CYS A 34 -16.01 6.16 3.19
N SER A 35 -14.93 5.81 3.91
CA SER A 35 -14.90 4.54 4.64
C SER A 35 -15.98 4.40 5.69
N ARG A 36 -16.39 5.50 6.35
CA ARG A 36 -17.49 5.46 7.33
C ARG A 36 -18.86 5.29 6.69
N ILE A 37 -19.01 5.77 5.46
CA ILE A 37 -20.23 5.61 4.66
C ILE A 37 -20.32 4.18 4.12
N GLU A 38 -19.19 3.67 3.64
CA GLU A 38 -19.13 2.39 2.93
C GLU A 38 -19.08 1.19 3.86
N PHE A 39 -18.36 1.30 4.98
CA PHE A 39 -18.17 0.21 5.94
C PHE A 39 -19.06 0.41 7.18
N PRO A 40 -20.32 -0.02 7.16
CA PRO A 40 -21.18 0.07 8.33
C PRO A 40 -20.66 -0.84 9.45
N GLN A 41 -20.93 -0.45 10.69
CA GLN A 41 -20.58 -1.25 11.84
C GLN A 41 -21.35 -2.58 11.85
N THR A 42 -20.60 -3.69 11.94
CA THR A 42 -21.14 -5.04 12.08
C THR A 42 -20.41 -5.79 13.20
N SER A 43 -20.96 -6.91 13.67
CA SER A 43 -20.28 -7.77 14.64
C SER A 43 -18.96 -8.34 14.09
N GLU A 44 -18.89 -8.57 12.80
CA GLU A 44 -17.72 -9.14 12.14
C GLU A 44 -16.55 -8.14 12.06
N ASN A 45 -16.82 -6.84 11.90
CA ASN A 45 -15.80 -5.81 11.79
C ASN A 45 -15.57 -4.99 13.07
N THR A 46 -16.16 -5.44 14.20
CA THR A 46 -16.00 -4.80 15.52
C THR A 46 -15.11 -5.64 16.42
N GLY A 47 -14.13 -5.01 17.10
CA GLY A 47 -13.21 -5.71 18.01
C GLY A 47 -11.93 -4.92 18.30
N ARG A 48 -10.84 -5.62 18.61
CA ARG A 48 -9.53 -5.03 18.89
C ARG A 48 -8.82 -4.62 17.60
N CYS A 49 -7.99 -3.58 17.68
CA CYS A 49 -7.25 -3.08 16.51
C CYS A 49 -6.30 -4.13 15.92
N GLU A 50 -5.69 -4.96 16.77
CA GLU A 50 -4.76 -6.02 16.38
C GLU A 50 -5.42 -7.14 15.55
N GLU A 51 -6.74 -7.22 15.62
CA GLU A 51 -7.55 -8.16 14.83
C GLU A 51 -7.90 -7.63 13.43
N GLY A 52 -7.40 -6.44 13.05
CA GLY A 52 -7.75 -5.79 11.78
C GLY A 52 -9.19 -5.29 11.71
N LYS A 53 -9.86 -5.12 12.84
CA LYS A 53 -11.24 -4.65 12.92
C LYS A 53 -11.37 -3.18 12.54
N LEU A 54 -12.51 -2.82 11.97
CA LEU A 54 -12.81 -1.45 11.53
C LEU A 54 -13.42 -0.59 12.64
N TYR A 55 -14.08 -1.24 13.62
CA TYR A 55 -14.73 -0.57 14.74
C TYR A 55 -14.26 -1.13 16.09
N LYS A 56 -14.21 -0.25 17.09
CA LYS A 56 -14.01 -0.60 18.50
C LYS A 56 -15.27 -1.22 19.07
N SER A 57 -15.13 -1.95 20.17
CA SER A 57 -16.27 -2.54 20.89
C SER A 57 -17.31 -1.50 21.37
N ASN A 58 -16.92 -0.23 21.55
CA ASN A 58 -17.81 0.86 21.88
C ASN A 58 -18.45 1.56 20.67
N GLY A 59 -18.28 1.01 19.46
CA GLY A 59 -18.84 1.55 18.22
C GLY A 59 -18.04 2.66 17.55
N ASN A 60 -16.96 3.13 18.17
CA ASN A 60 -16.09 4.12 17.53
C ASN A 60 -15.22 3.49 16.44
N PRO A 61 -14.96 4.16 15.30
CA PRO A 61 -14.12 3.62 14.25
C PRO A 61 -12.65 3.50 14.68
N TRP A 62 -11.95 2.52 14.12
CA TRP A 62 -10.51 2.44 14.08
C TRP A 62 -10.02 3.21 12.84
N ASP A 63 -9.84 4.51 12.96
CA ASP A 63 -9.59 5.41 11.81
C ASP A 63 -8.47 4.90 10.89
N ALA A 64 -7.34 4.46 11.44
CA ALA A 64 -6.22 3.95 10.65
C ALA A 64 -6.59 2.70 9.85
N ASN A 65 -7.33 1.76 10.45
CA ASN A 65 -7.74 0.54 9.76
C ASN A 65 -8.78 0.84 8.69
N MET A 66 -9.77 1.67 9.00
CA MET A 66 -10.78 2.10 8.03
C MET A 66 -10.15 2.81 6.84
N TYR A 67 -9.25 3.75 7.10
CA TYR A 67 -8.54 4.49 6.07
C TYR A 67 -7.74 3.56 5.14
N LYS A 68 -6.91 2.70 5.71
CA LYS A 68 -6.09 1.76 4.96
C LYS A 68 -6.94 0.75 4.16
N THR A 69 -7.98 0.20 4.78
CA THR A 69 -8.89 -0.74 4.11
C THR A 69 -9.54 -0.08 2.90
N TRP A 70 -10.01 1.16 3.07
CA TRP A 70 -10.61 1.91 1.97
C TRP A 70 -9.64 2.13 0.80
N LEU A 71 -8.39 2.53 1.09
CA LEU A 71 -7.36 2.69 0.05
C LEU A 71 -7.09 1.39 -0.70
N ILE A 72 -7.09 0.26 0.02
CA ILE A 72 -6.84 -1.07 -0.57
C ILE A 72 -8.01 -1.50 -1.46
N GLU A 73 -9.24 -1.37 -0.98
CA GLU A 73 -10.45 -1.80 -1.71
C GLU A 73 -10.69 -0.99 -2.99
N HIS A 74 -10.36 0.30 -2.95
CA HIS A 74 -10.48 1.18 -4.12
C HIS A 74 -9.22 1.25 -5.00
N ASN A 75 -8.25 0.37 -4.77
CA ASN A 75 -7.01 0.31 -5.56
C ASN A 75 -6.21 1.62 -5.59
N VAL A 76 -6.33 2.46 -4.58
CA VAL A 76 -5.55 3.69 -4.46
C VAL A 76 -4.11 3.31 -4.06
N SER A 77 -3.39 2.73 -4.99
CA SER A 77 -1.99 2.34 -4.76
C SER A 77 -1.24 2.21 -6.08
N PHE A 78 -0.15 2.94 -6.22
CA PHE A 78 0.74 2.94 -7.39
C PHE A 78 2.16 2.63 -6.96
N VAL A 79 2.34 1.62 -6.11
CA VAL A 79 3.68 1.22 -5.69
C VAL A 79 4.39 0.59 -6.87
N ASP A 80 5.47 1.19 -7.31
CA ASP A 80 6.38 0.58 -8.26
C ASP A 80 7.08 -0.59 -7.55
N ILE A 81 6.70 -1.81 -7.90
CA ILE A 81 7.15 -3.05 -7.28
C ILE A 81 8.65 -3.25 -7.44
N TYR A 82 9.24 -2.69 -8.49
CA TYR A 82 10.66 -2.87 -8.79
C TYR A 82 11.59 -2.02 -7.92
N THR A 83 11.08 -0.93 -7.35
CA THR A 83 11.87 0.02 -6.56
C THR A 83 11.48 0.07 -5.10
N SER A 84 10.40 -0.60 -4.70
CA SER A 84 9.83 -0.52 -3.37
C SER A 84 10.08 -1.82 -2.59
N SER A 85 10.82 -1.73 -1.50
CA SER A 85 10.80 -2.73 -0.43
C SER A 85 9.56 -2.59 0.48
N MET A 86 8.64 -1.72 0.15
CA MET A 86 7.42 -1.48 0.91
C MET A 86 6.22 -2.20 0.30
N GLY A 87 5.56 -3.06 1.08
CA GLY A 87 4.27 -3.65 0.74
C GLY A 87 3.13 -2.61 0.71
N LEU A 88 2.01 -2.99 0.12
CA LEU A 88 0.82 -2.14 -0.03
C LEU A 88 0.33 -1.55 1.31
N ASN A 89 0.35 -2.33 2.39
CA ASN A 89 -0.08 -1.86 3.71
C ASN A 89 0.84 -0.77 4.26
N VAL A 90 2.13 -0.85 4.00
CA VAL A 90 3.09 0.19 4.42
C VAL A 90 2.88 1.46 3.64
N PHE A 91 2.62 1.37 2.34
CA PHE A 91 2.22 2.51 1.53
C PHE A 91 0.93 3.15 2.05
N CYS A 92 -0.12 2.35 2.29
CA CYS A 92 -1.38 2.86 2.83
C CYS A 92 -1.22 3.46 4.23
N LYS A 93 -0.32 2.88 5.06
CA LYS A 93 0.05 3.48 6.36
C LYS A 93 0.75 4.81 6.16
N ALA A 94 1.70 4.91 5.24
CA ALA A 94 2.41 6.16 4.97
C ALA A 94 1.45 7.26 4.50
N VAL A 95 0.49 6.95 3.62
CA VAL A 95 -0.54 7.91 3.20
C VAL A 95 -1.45 8.33 4.37
N TYR A 96 -1.79 7.39 5.26
CA TYR A 96 -2.54 7.71 6.47
C TYR A 96 -1.74 8.61 7.42
N ASP A 97 -0.46 8.32 7.64
CA ASP A 97 0.43 9.12 8.49
C ASP A 97 0.60 10.53 7.91
N LEU A 98 0.74 10.66 6.59
CA LEU A 98 0.73 11.95 5.88
C LEU A 98 -0.55 12.74 6.17
N ARG A 99 -1.71 12.09 6.05
CA ARG A 99 -3.02 12.69 6.39
C ARG A 99 -3.06 13.16 7.83
N CYS A 100 -2.59 12.34 8.77
CA CYS A 100 -2.59 12.69 10.20
C CYS A 100 -1.73 13.92 10.47
N GLN A 101 -0.54 13.99 9.94
CA GLN A 101 0.38 15.13 10.12
C GLN A 101 -0.22 16.39 9.55
N VAL A 102 -0.70 16.33 8.33
CA VAL A 102 -1.36 17.46 7.69
C VAL A 102 -2.56 17.97 8.49
N THR A 103 -3.37 17.06 9.04
CA THR A 103 -4.59 17.41 9.76
C THR A 103 -4.32 17.95 11.18
N HIS A 104 -3.35 17.38 11.88
CA HIS A 104 -3.14 17.67 13.30
C HIS A 104 -2.02 18.67 13.56
N GLU A 105 -0.99 18.71 12.76
CA GLU A 105 0.21 19.50 13.01
C GLU A 105 0.32 20.70 12.08
N GLY A 106 -0.46 20.74 11.02
CA GLY A 106 -0.41 21.83 10.05
C GLY A 106 0.92 21.91 9.28
N VAL A 107 1.86 21.00 9.54
CA VAL A 107 3.19 20.90 8.94
C VAL A 107 3.56 19.43 8.74
N LEU A 108 4.27 19.15 7.68
CA LEU A 108 4.85 17.83 7.45
C LEU A 108 6.18 17.74 8.21
N MET A 109 6.09 17.48 9.50
CA MET A 109 7.27 17.16 10.30
C MET A 109 7.23 15.67 10.63
N THR A 110 8.07 14.88 10.00
CA THR A 110 8.25 13.49 10.40
C THR A 110 9.69 13.29 10.83
N ASN A 111 9.86 12.69 11.98
CA ASN A 111 11.16 12.18 12.41
C ASN A 111 11.48 10.82 11.77
N GLU A 112 10.49 10.17 11.14
CA GLU A 112 10.59 8.78 10.67
C GLU A 112 10.33 8.60 9.17
N SER A 113 9.55 9.48 8.52
CA SER A 113 9.25 9.36 7.09
C SER A 113 9.26 10.72 6.42
N HIS A 114 9.91 10.80 5.27
CA HIS A 114 9.90 11.99 4.43
C HIS A 114 9.01 11.75 3.22
N PHE A 115 8.14 12.72 2.90
CA PHE A 115 7.27 12.67 1.74
C PHE A 115 7.72 13.69 0.69
N TYR A 116 7.76 13.25 -0.56
CA TYR A 116 7.96 14.12 -1.72
C TYR A 116 6.86 13.86 -2.74
N PHE A 117 6.31 14.93 -3.30
CA PHE A 117 5.31 14.83 -4.35
C PHE A 117 5.95 14.92 -5.71
N THR A 118 5.42 14.14 -6.66
CA THR A 118 5.93 14.08 -8.03
C THR A 118 4.78 14.18 -9.02
N ASN A 119 5.09 14.52 -10.26
CA ASN A 119 4.16 14.45 -11.39
C ASN A 119 4.24 13.10 -12.14
N SER A 120 5.01 12.15 -11.60
CA SER A 120 5.06 10.78 -12.13
C SER A 120 3.72 10.08 -11.91
N ASP A 121 3.44 9.04 -12.70
CA ASP A 121 2.24 8.22 -12.54
C ASP A 121 2.40 7.12 -11.48
N ASN A 122 3.61 6.89 -10.96
CA ASN A 122 3.91 5.81 -10.03
C ASN A 122 4.47 6.31 -8.70
N ALA A 123 4.00 5.73 -7.60
CA ALA A 123 4.63 5.92 -6.28
C ALA A 123 5.94 5.13 -6.20
N MET A 124 6.90 5.65 -5.45
CA MET A 124 8.18 5.01 -5.18
C MET A 124 8.55 5.20 -3.71
N CYS A 125 9.22 4.20 -3.13
CA CYS A 125 9.79 4.29 -1.80
C CYS A 125 11.28 4.02 -1.84
N TYR A 126 12.05 4.80 -1.05
CA TYR A 126 13.46 4.57 -0.86
C TYR A 126 13.77 4.66 0.64
N GLY A 127 13.91 3.52 1.29
CA GLY A 127 13.98 3.48 2.75
C GLY A 127 12.76 4.13 3.40
N ALA A 128 12.97 5.13 4.25
CA ALA A 128 11.91 5.88 4.89
C ALA A 128 11.31 7.02 4.03
N ILE A 129 11.78 7.20 2.79
CA ILE A 129 11.33 8.28 1.92
C ILE A 129 10.28 7.76 0.95
N VAL A 130 9.16 8.47 0.85
CA VAL A 130 8.02 8.13 0.01
C VAL A 130 7.83 9.21 -1.05
N PHE A 131 7.84 8.82 -2.31
CA PHE A 131 7.56 9.69 -3.45
C PHE A 131 6.14 9.40 -3.93
N LEU A 132 5.27 10.39 -3.86
CA LEU A 132 3.85 10.26 -4.16
C LEU A 132 3.48 10.97 -5.47
N PRO A 133 2.82 10.28 -6.40
CA PRO A 133 2.28 10.88 -7.63
C PRO A 133 1.05 11.70 -7.27
N MET A 134 1.24 12.97 -6.92
CA MET A 134 0.20 13.81 -6.32
C MET A 134 -1.08 13.87 -7.16
N LYS A 135 -0.94 14.17 -8.45
CA LYS A 135 -2.11 14.27 -9.34
C LYS A 135 -2.89 12.95 -9.36
N ARG A 136 -2.20 11.86 -9.64
CA ARG A 136 -2.81 10.54 -9.75
C ARG A 136 -3.43 10.06 -8.43
N LEU A 137 -2.74 10.28 -7.31
CA LEU A 137 -3.27 9.97 -5.99
C LEU A 137 -4.58 10.70 -5.72
N CYS A 138 -4.65 12.00 -6.07
CA CYS A 138 -5.87 12.79 -5.93
C CYS A 138 -6.98 12.29 -6.86
N GLU A 139 -6.68 12.05 -8.13
CA GLU A 139 -7.65 11.57 -9.12
C GLU A 139 -8.28 10.24 -8.69
N ASP A 140 -7.48 9.27 -8.27
CA ASP A 140 -7.99 7.98 -7.82
C ASP A 140 -8.84 8.10 -6.55
N MET A 141 -8.44 8.95 -5.59
CA MET A 141 -9.25 9.20 -4.41
C MET A 141 -10.57 9.88 -4.76
N PHE A 142 -10.56 10.82 -5.71
CA PHE A 142 -11.77 11.50 -6.17
C PHE A 142 -12.69 10.54 -6.92
N ASP A 143 -12.15 9.71 -7.81
CA ASP A 143 -12.95 8.73 -8.56
C ASP A 143 -13.59 7.70 -7.65
N ALA A 144 -12.83 7.16 -6.70
CA ALA A 144 -13.35 6.25 -5.69
C ALA A 144 -14.44 6.91 -4.83
N ALA A 145 -14.22 8.16 -4.40
CA ALA A 145 -15.23 8.90 -3.63
C ALA A 145 -16.51 9.16 -4.42
N MET A 146 -16.40 9.50 -5.71
CA MET A 146 -17.57 9.69 -6.56
C MET A 146 -18.43 8.43 -6.63
N ILE A 147 -17.82 7.26 -6.76
CA ILE A 147 -18.52 5.97 -6.76
C ILE A 147 -19.29 5.78 -5.44
N VAL A 148 -18.58 5.91 -4.30
CA VAL A 148 -19.20 5.71 -2.96
C VAL A 148 -20.33 6.69 -2.71
N LEU A 149 -20.11 7.98 -3.00
CA LEU A 149 -21.10 9.03 -2.73
C LEU A 149 -22.32 8.94 -3.68
N PHE A 150 -22.09 8.55 -4.92
CA PHE A 150 -23.16 8.34 -5.88
C PHE A 150 -24.05 7.16 -5.48
N ASP A 151 -23.45 6.05 -5.10
CA ASP A 151 -24.18 4.84 -4.67
C ASP A 151 -24.95 5.05 -3.36
N LYS A 152 -24.43 5.88 -2.45
CA LYS A 152 -25.02 6.12 -1.13
C LYS A 152 -25.79 7.45 -1.02
N HIS A 153 -25.79 8.26 -2.06
CA HIS A 153 -26.46 9.58 -2.09
C HIS A 153 -26.02 10.53 -0.97
N GLU A 154 -24.73 10.55 -0.61
CA GLU A 154 -24.18 11.30 0.53
C GLU A 154 -23.49 12.64 0.15
N LYS A 155 -23.51 13.62 1.06
CA LYS A 155 -23.12 15.05 0.82
C LYS A 155 -22.26 15.69 1.93
N LEU A 156 -21.04 16.17 1.66
CA LEU A 156 -20.08 16.66 2.65
C LEU A 156 -19.13 17.82 2.17
N ASN A 157 -18.49 18.61 3.06
CA ASN A 157 -17.67 19.81 2.78
C ASN A 157 -16.33 19.91 3.52
N ILE A 158 -15.19 20.28 2.90
CA ILE A 158 -13.82 20.31 3.48
C ILE A 158 -12.84 21.37 2.87
N THR A 159 -11.73 21.75 3.50
CA THR A 159 -10.75 22.80 3.10
C THR A 159 -9.24 22.48 3.25
N PRO A 160 -8.30 23.13 2.58
CA PRO A 160 -6.99 22.65 2.07
C PRO A 160 -5.62 23.20 2.57
N PHE A 161 -4.41 22.71 2.08
CA PHE A 161 -3.01 22.86 2.57
C PHE A 161 -1.84 22.98 1.53
N LYS A 162 -0.57 23.38 1.90
CA LYS A 162 0.54 23.74 0.99
C LYS A 162 1.96 23.22 1.24
N ASP A 163 2.64 22.85 0.21
CA ASP A 163 4.07 22.75 -0.16
C ASP A 163 4.89 21.49 0.18
N MET A 164 4.89 20.51 -0.74
CA MET A 164 6.05 19.63 -1.01
C MET A 164 6.04 19.17 -2.46
N PHE A 165 6.82 19.84 -3.27
CA PHE A 165 6.90 19.53 -4.69
C PHE A 165 8.32 19.15 -5.10
N LEU A 166 8.48 18.00 -5.72
CA LEU A 166 9.74 17.58 -6.34
C LEU A 166 9.63 17.79 -7.86
N PRO A 167 10.52 18.60 -8.48
CA PRO A 167 10.52 18.78 -9.93
C PRO A 167 10.68 17.44 -10.67
N ASP A 168 10.00 17.28 -11.80
CA ASP A 168 9.96 16.03 -12.59
C ASP A 168 11.38 15.55 -12.98
N ASP A 169 12.25 16.47 -13.36
CA ASP A 169 13.64 16.14 -13.71
C ASP A 169 14.40 15.58 -12.52
N THR A 170 14.18 16.14 -11.33
CA THR A 170 14.80 15.69 -10.09
C THR A 170 14.27 14.31 -9.71
N TYR A 171 12.95 14.12 -9.79
CA TYR A 171 12.34 12.81 -9.55
C TYR A 171 12.87 11.76 -10.53
N SER A 172 12.93 12.08 -11.82
CA SER A 172 13.44 11.16 -12.84
C SER A 172 14.89 10.76 -12.59
N LYS A 173 15.75 11.69 -12.16
CA LYS A 173 17.12 11.38 -11.76
C LYS A 173 17.15 10.44 -10.54
N ILE A 174 16.39 10.76 -9.49
CA ILE A 174 16.28 9.93 -8.29
C ILE A 174 15.81 8.53 -8.65
N ARG A 175 14.74 8.42 -9.44
CA ARG A 175 14.19 7.14 -9.89
C ARG A 175 15.23 6.32 -10.63
N ASN A 176 15.91 6.91 -11.63
CA ASN A 176 16.93 6.22 -12.42
C ASN A 176 18.10 5.76 -11.56
N ASP A 177 18.57 6.58 -10.62
CA ASP A 177 19.67 6.23 -9.72
C ASP A 177 19.24 5.12 -8.74
N THR A 178 18.02 5.20 -8.22
CA THR A 178 17.44 4.16 -7.34
C THR A 178 17.30 2.83 -8.09
N GLU A 179 16.68 2.85 -9.27
CA GLU A 179 16.54 1.66 -10.11
C GLU A 179 17.90 1.04 -10.44
N LYS A 180 18.88 1.87 -10.79
CA LYS A 180 20.26 1.42 -11.08
C LYS A 180 20.92 0.79 -9.85
N THR A 181 20.75 1.40 -8.67
CA THR A 181 21.30 0.91 -7.41
C THR A 181 20.70 -0.44 -7.05
N TYR A 182 19.36 -0.55 -7.02
CA TYR A 182 18.69 -1.82 -6.72
C TYR A 182 18.87 -2.87 -7.82
N LYS A 183 18.94 -2.47 -9.08
CA LYS A 183 19.28 -3.39 -10.17
C LYS A 183 20.68 -3.97 -10.00
N SER A 184 21.66 -3.22 -9.52
CA SER A 184 23.00 -3.75 -9.22
C SER A 184 22.95 -4.81 -8.11
N PHE A 185 22.14 -4.60 -7.07
CA PHE A 185 21.90 -5.62 -6.05
C PHE A 185 21.24 -6.88 -6.66
N TRP A 186 20.13 -6.70 -7.38
CA TRP A 186 19.37 -7.83 -7.92
C TRP A 186 20.09 -8.59 -9.05
N ASN A 187 21.15 -8.05 -9.65
CA ASN A 187 21.95 -8.78 -10.64
C ASN A 187 22.65 -10.03 -10.07
N ASP A 188 22.89 -10.05 -8.75
CA ASP A 188 23.52 -11.17 -8.07
C ASP A 188 22.51 -12.22 -7.57
N TYR A 189 21.20 -12.00 -7.81
CA TYR A 189 20.10 -12.83 -7.37
C TYR A 189 19.28 -13.37 -8.54
N SER A 190 18.64 -14.51 -8.30
CA SER A 190 17.71 -15.09 -9.26
C SER A 190 16.36 -14.34 -9.26
N GLU A 191 15.57 -14.57 -10.31
CA GLU A 191 14.18 -14.07 -10.31
C GLU A 191 13.35 -14.68 -9.19
N ASP A 192 13.66 -15.92 -8.76
CA ASP A 192 13.01 -16.56 -7.61
C ASP A 192 13.36 -15.82 -6.30
N ASP A 193 14.59 -15.37 -6.12
CA ASP A 193 15.00 -14.59 -4.95
C ASP A 193 14.26 -13.25 -4.88
N ASN A 194 14.10 -12.58 -6.00
CA ASN A 194 13.31 -11.35 -6.07
C ASN A 194 11.84 -11.61 -5.69
N MET A 195 11.27 -12.71 -6.21
CA MET A 195 9.92 -13.11 -5.85
C MET A 195 9.79 -13.46 -4.36
N LEU A 196 10.77 -14.14 -3.78
CA LEU A 196 10.80 -14.45 -2.34
C LEU A 196 10.84 -13.16 -1.49
N ASN A 197 11.55 -12.13 -1.92
CA ASN A 197 11.51 -10.84 -1.24
C ASN A 197 10.11 -10.17 -1.31
N CYS A 198 9.47 -10.21 -2.48
CA CYS A 198 8.08 -9.72 -2.60
C CYS A 198 7.11 -10.49 -1.70
N ILE A 199 7.31 -11.81 -1.56
CA ILE A 199 6.54 -12.65 -0.63
C ILE A 199 6.79 -12.23 0.81
N TYR A 200 8.05 -11.97 1.18
CA TYR A 200 8.42 -11.50 2.52
C TYR A 200 7.65 -10.23 2.89
N ASP A 201 7.72 -9.21 2.03
CA ASP A 201 7.08 -7.92 2.29
C ASP A 201 5.56 -8.09 2.54
N HIS A 202 4.89 -8.92 1.74
CA HIS A 202 3.44 -9.12 1.85
C HIS A 202 2.99 -10.00 3.01
N ILE A 203 3.80 -10.97 3.41
CA ILE A 203 3.39 -11.95 4.42
C ILE A 203 3.97 -11.62 5.78
N ILE A 204 5.27 -11.33 5.83
CA ILE A 204 5.97 -11.18 7.10
C ILE A 204 5.78 -9.77 7.62
N PHE A 205 5.88 -8.77 6.75
CA PHE A 205 5.78 -7.37 7.14
C PHE A 205 4.33 -6.97 7.43
N ASP A 206 3.41 -7.38 6.56
CA ASP A 206 1.99 -7.02 6.68
C ASP A 206 1.23 -7.87 7.70
N LYS A 207 1.72 -9.08 8.00
CA LYS A 207 1.08 -10.04 8.90
C LYS A 207 2.12 -10.65 9.86
N PRO A 208 2.58 -9.90 10.88
CA PRO A 208 3.62 -10.39 11.82
C PRO A 208 3.31 -11.75 12.46
N ASP A 209 2.01 -12.03 12.74
CA ASP A 209 1.57 -13.33 13.25
C ASP A 209 1.83 -14.49 12.29
N MET A 210 1.93 -14.21 10.99
CA MET A 210 2.20 -15.23 9.99
C MET A 210 3.61 -15.76 10.11
N LYS A 211 4.58 -14.89 10.41
CA LYS A 211 5.95 -15.28 10.65
C LYS A 211 6.03 -16.29 11.79
N LEU A 212 5.36 -16.01 12.91
CA LEU A 212 5.34 -16.93 14.08
C LEU A 212 4.75 -18.31 13.69
N LYS A 213 3.68 -18.33 12.92
CA LYS A 213 3.04 -19.58 12.45
C LYS A 213 3.96 -20.40 11.54
N ILE A 214 4.68 -19.72 10.64
CA ILE A 214 5.63 -20.37 9.73
C ILE A 214 6.83 -20.90 10.52
N ASP A 215 7.38 -20.10 11.43
CA ASP A 215 8.50 -20.51 12.31
C ASP A 215 8.13 -21.74 13.13
N GLU A 216 6.94 -21.76 13.75
CA GLU A 216 6.46 -22.90 14.52
C GLU A 216 6.24 -24.15 13.66
N PHE A 217 5.67 -23.98 12.47
CA PHE A 217 5.48 -25.08 11.52
C PHE A 217 6.81 -25.74 11.15
N PHE A 218 7.81 -24.96 10.71
CA PHE A 218 9.10 -25.50 10.29
C PHE A 218 10.00 -25.94 11.45
N LYS A 219 9.73 -25.48 12.67
CA LYS A 219 10.38 -26.01 13.88
C LYS A 219 9.92 -27.44 14.19
N ASN A 220 8.64 -27.71 13.94
CA ASN A 220 8.02 -29.01 14.25
C ASN A 220 8.09 -30.01 13.10
N GLN A 221 8.37 -29.55 11.86
CA GLN A 221 8.45 -30.38 10.68
C GLN A 221 9.75 -30.11 9.91
N SER A 222 10.54 -31.17 9.69
CA SER A 222 11.78 -31.08 8.92
C SER A 222 11.58 -31.01 7.41
N SER A 223 10.41 -31.41 6.92
CA SER A 223 10.03 -31.42 5.51
C SER A 223 8.54 -31.08 5.38
N GLY A 224 8.17 -30.44 4.31
CA GLY A 224 6.79 -30.07 4.03
C GLY A 224 6.70 -28.68 3.41
N THR A 225 5.48 -28.31 3.05
CA THR A 225 5.17 -27.00 2.48
C THR A 225 4.17 -26.31 3.37
N PHE A 226 4.46 -25.08 3.79
CA PHE A 226 3.52 -24.23 4.50
C PHE A 226 2.57 -23.59 3.48
N GLU A 227 1.27 -23.79 3.67
CA GLU A 227 0.23 -23.26 2.78
C GLU A 227 -0.45 -22.05 3.41
N ILE A 228 -0.47 -20.93 2.70
CA ILE A 228 -1.20 -19.72 3.09
C ILE A 228 -2.39 -19.57 2.18
N TRP A 229 -3.59 -19.72 2.77
CA TRP A 229 -4.87 -19.65 2.09
C TRP A 229 -5.38 -18.20 2.00
N ASP A 230 -6.22 -17.94 1.01
CA ASP A 230 -6.81 -16.62 0.76
C ASP A 230 -5.76 -15.51 0.54
N PHE A 231 -4.74 -15.86 -0.21
CA PHE A 231 -3.76 -14.91 -0.67
C PHE A 231 -4.42 -14.00 -1.70
N GLY A 232 -4.74 -12.77 -1.28
CA GLY A 232 -5.63 -11.86 -1.99
C GLY A 232 -5.29 -11.64 -3.47
N LEU A 233 -6.30 -11.45 -4.29
CA LEU A 233 -6.26 -11.25 -5.75
C LEU A 233 -5.19 -10.25 -6.25
N LYS A 234 -4.81 -9.25 -5.46
CA LYS A 234 -3.78 -8.27 -5.84
C LYS A 234 -2.36 -8.85 -5.84
N PHE A 235 -2.09 -9.79 -4.96
CA PHE A 235 -0.81 -10.49 -4.94
C PHE A 235 -0.78 -11.61 -5.99
N GLY A 236 -1.91 -12.25 -6.24
CA GLY A 236 -2.06 -13.22 -7.33
C GLY A 236 -1.61 -12.68 -8.67
N TYR A 237 -1.84 -11.39 -8.96
CA TYR A 237 -1.39 -10.77 -10.22
C TYR A 237 0.13 -10.73 -10.36
N ILE A 238 0.87 -10.43 -9.28
CA ILE A 238 2.34 -10.41 -9.30
C ILE A 238 2.91 -11.82 -9.40
N MET A 239 2.25 -12.77 -8.75
CA MET A 239 2.68 -14.15 -8.67
C MET A 239 2.21 -15.02 -9.85
N ASP A 240 1.18 -14.60 -10.58
CA ASP A 240 0.58 -15.36 -11.70
C ASP A 240 1.59 -15.58 -12.86
N THR A 241 2.57 -14.70 -12.98
CA THR A 241 3.67 -14.85 -13.94
C THR A 241 4.67 -15.94 -13.56
N LYS A 242 4.68 -16.40 -12.30
CA LYS A 242 5.67 -17.34 -11.75
C LYS A 242 5.05 -18.58 -11.07
N GLN A 243 3.93 -19.04 -11.44
CA GLN A 243 3.10 -20.19 -10.97
C GLN A 243 3.73 -21.19 -9.96
N ARG A 244 5.04 -21.08 -9.70
CA ARG A 244 5.82 -21.95 -8.80
C ARG A 244 5.37 -21.87 -7.35
N PHE A 245 5.03 -20.66 -6.88
CA PHE A 245 4.65 -20.43 -5.49
C PHE A 245 3.14 -20.44 -5.29
N ILE A 246 2.35 -20.43 -6.37
CA ILE A 246 0.90 -20.38 -6.31
C ILE A 246 0.31 -21.71 -6.75
N LYS A 247 -0.49 -22.28 -5.85
CA LYS A 247 -1.33 -23.42 -6.12
C LYS A 247 -2.78 -22.98 -6.09
N ARG A 248 -3.45 -22.98 -7.23
CA ARG A 248 -4.88 -22.73 -7.30
C ARG A 248 -5.63 -23.93 -6.74
N ARG A 249 -6.46 -23.69 -5.74
CA ARG A 249 -7.35 -24.70 -5.18
C ARG A 249 -8.79 -24.26 -5.28
N TYR A 250 -9.59 -25.24 -5.57
CA TYR A 250 -11.03 -25.14 -5.55
C TYR A 250 -11.53 -25.17 -4.09
N ASP A 251 -12.16 -24.11 -3.61
CA ASP A 251 -12.77 -24.06 -2.29
C ASP A 251 -14.26 -24.38 -2.38
N GLU A 252 -14.61 -25.65 -2.09
CA GLU A 252 -16.01 -26.09 -2.05
C GLU A 252 -16.78 -25.48 -0.88
N SER A 253 -16.12 -25.02 0.18
CA SER A 253 -16.76 -24.49 1.38
C SER A 253 -17.42 -23.11 1.17
N LYS A 254 -16.89 -22.32 0.23
CA LYS A 254 -17.47 -21.01 -0.14
C LYS A 254 -18.65 -21.13 -1.12
N SER A 255 -18.94 -22.31 -1.63
CA SER A 255 -20.01 -22.56 -2.60
C SER A 255 -21.43 -22.64 -2.01
N THR A 256 -21.60 -22.52 -0.69
CA THR A 256 -22.91 -22.70 -0.06
C THR A 256 -23.90 -21.55 -0.24
N LEU A 257 -23.47 -20.40 -0.76
CA LEU A 257 -24.35 -19.23 -0.99
C LEU A 257 -24.71 -18.95 -2.45
N SER A 258 -24.03 -19.55 -3.43
CA SER A 258 -24.47 -19.48 -4.81
C SER A 258 -24.27 -20.83 -5.50
N ARG A 259 -25.35 -21.47 -5.83
CA ARG A 259 -25.40 -22.81 -6.42
C ARG A 259 -24.66 -22.98 -7.77
N ASN A 260 -23.99 -21.98 -8.29
CA ASN A 260 -23.43 -22.02 -9.66
C ASN A 260 -22.04 -21.38 -9.85
N LEU A 261 -21.37 -20.87 -8.83
CA LEU A 261 -20.04 -20.28 -8.96
C LEU A 261 -19.04 -21.02 -8.08
N LYS A 262 -18.22 -21.81 -8.74
CA LYS A 262 -17.05 -22.43 -8.16
C LYS A 262 -15.98 -21.34 -8.02
N THR A 263 -15.56 -21.01 -6.80
CA THR A 263 -14.48 -20.05 -6.54
C THR A 263 -13.15 -20.78 -6.44
N GLU A 264 -12.21 -20.44 -7.31
CA GLU A 264 -10.80 -20.85 -7.14
C GLU A 264 -10.16 -19.88 -6.14
N SER A 265 -9.51 -20.42 -5.12
CA SER A 265 -8.65 -19.63 -4.21
C SER A 265 -7.19 -19.92 -4.50
N ASP A 266 -6.38 -18.86 -4.52
CA ASP A 266 -4.95 -18.99 -4.65
C ASP A 266 -4.33 -19.34 -3.29
N VAL A 267 -3.48 -20.34 -3.28
CA VAL A 267 -2.76 -20.82 -2.09
C VAL A 267 -1.28 -20.60 -2.31
N LEU A 268 -0.66 -19.75 -1.50
CA LEU A 268 0.78 -19.61 -1.51
C LEU A 268 1.42 -20.81 -0.78
N CYS A 269 2.39 -21.43 -1.44
CA CYS A 269 3.09 -22.60 -0.95
C CYS A 269 4.57 -22.26 -0.75
N LEU A 270 5.06 -22.38 0.49
CA LEU A 270 6.46 -22.19 0.85
C LEU A 270 7.06 -23.45 1.46
N SER A 271 8.12 -23.97 0.84
CA SER A 271 8.98 -24.98 1.46
C SER A 271 9.89 -24.33 2.50
N LYS A 272 10.47 -25.15 3.40
CA LYS A 272 11.43 -24.68 4.40
C LYS A 272 12.63 -23.97 3.76
N THR A 273 13.17 -24.53 2.70
CA THR A 273 14.32 -23.96 1.97
C THR A 273 13.98 -22.60 1.36
N GLU A 274 12.77 -22.46 0.77
CA GLU A 274 12.31 -21.20 0.23
C GLU A 274 12.07 -20.16 1.33
N TYR A 275 11.52 -20.58 2.47
CA TYR A 275 11.35 -19.69 3.62
C TYR A 275 12.69 -19.19 4.18
N GLU A 276 13.66 -20.10 4.39
CA GLU A 276 15.01 -19.73 4.86
C GLU A 276 15.71 -18.80 3.86
N ARG A 277 15.58 -19.09 2.56
CA ARG A 277 16.12 -18.23 1.50
C ARG A 277 15.44 -16.86 1.48
N MET A 278 14.14 -16.81 1.61
CA MET A 278 13.36 -15.58 1.72
C MET A 278 13.86 -14.67 2.86
N MET A 279 14.05 -15.26 4.04
CA MET A 279 14.56 -14.52 5.21
C MET A 279 16.00 -14.02 4.99
N GLN A 280 16.83 -14.81 4.32
CA GLN A 280 18.19 -14.41 3.99
C GLN A 280 18.24 -13.27 2.97
N VAL A 281 17.51 -13.38 1.87
CA VAL A 281 17.47 -12.35 0.81
C VAL A 281 16.96 -11.01 1.38
N HIS A 282 15.92 -11.06 2.21
CA HIS A 282 15.42 -9.85 2.86
C HIS A 282 16.47 -9.19 3.75
N LYS A 283 17.16 -9.97 4.58
CA LYS A 283 18.22 -9.46 5.43
C LYS A 283 19.36 -8.81 4.63
N GLU A 284 19.78 -9.47 3.55
CA GLU A 284 20.83 -8.96 2.65
C GLU A 284 20.41 -7.65 1.98
N LEU A 285 19.12 -7.54 1.58
CA LEU A 285 18.55 -6.31 1.04
C LEU A 285 18.50 -5.18 2.08
N GLU A 286 18.13 -5.49 3.33
CA GLU A 286 18.20 -4.49 4.41
C GLU A 286 19.62 -3.97 4.64
N GLU A 287 20.60 -4.87 4.66
CA GLU A 287 22.02 -4.51 4.83
C GLU A 287 22.53 -3.66 3.64
N PHE A 288 22.12 -4.04 2.43
CA PHE A 288 22.40 -3.26 1.23
C PHE A 288 21.78 -1.86 1.30
N SER A 289 20.54 -1.75 1.71
CA SER A 289 19.82 -0.47 1.85
C SER A 289 20.49 0.43 2.90
N LYS A 290 20.95 -0.14 4.03
CA LYS A 290 21.70 0.60 5.05
C LYS A 290 23.06 1.08 4.55
N SER A 291 23.70 0.32 3.66
CA SER A 291 24.99 0.67 3.06
C SER A 291 24.87 1.69 1.92
N ASN A 292 23.67 1.84 1.37
CA ASN A 292 23.34 2.77 0.29
C ASN A 292 22.22 3.73 0.72
N PRO A 293 22.45 4.58 1.72
CA PRO A 293 21.40 5.47 2.23
C PRO A 293 21.01 6.51 1.18
N PHE A 294 19.72 6.81 1.11
CA PHE A 294 19.23 7.89 0.27
C PHE A 294 19.74 9.24 0.78
N ASP A 295 20.26 10.03 -0.14
CA ASP A 295 20.76 11.38 0.15
C ASP A 295 20.13 12.37 -0.84
N ILE A 296 19.08 13.07 -0.42
CA ILE A 296 18.36 14.06 -1.21
C ILE A 296 19.26 15.26 -1.60
N THR A 297 20.31 15.52 -0.82
CA THR A 297 21.20 16.67 -1.10
C THR A 297 21.97 16.51 -2.41
N LYS A 298 22.12 15.27 -2.90
CA LYS A 298 22.72 15.00 -4.22
C LYS A 298 21.89 15.53 -5.38
N TYR A 299 20.58 15.75 -5.15
CA TYR A 299 19.61 16.16 -6.15
C TYR A 299 19.10 17.59 -5.96
N SER A 300 19.43 18.22 -4.82
CA SER A 300 19.15 19.62 -4.62
C SER A 300 20.12 20.44 -5.49
N GLU A 301 19.62 21.08 -6.53
CA GLU A 301 20.40 22.07 -7.25
C GLU A 301 20.85 23.14 -6.24
N ARG A 302 22.14 23.26 -6.06
CA ARG A 302 22.72 24.42 -5.38
C ARG A 302 22.51 25.62 -6.31
N ASN A 303 21.41 26.35 -6.11
CA ASN A 303 21.26 27.69 -6.63
C ASN A 303 22.20 28.62 -5.89
#